data_6b9be9bc9e35344e1b8fff0077e32c4e
#
_entry.id   6b9be9bc9e35344e1b8fff0077e32c4e
#
_cell.length_a   1.000
_cell.length_b   1.000
_cell.length_c   1.000
_cell.angle_alpha   90.00
_cell.angle_beta   90.00
_cell.angle_gamma   90.00
#
_symmetry.space_group_name_H-M   'P 1'
#
loop_
_entity.id
_entity.type
_entity.pdbx_description
1 polymer ?
#
loop_
_entity_poly.entity_id
_entity_poly.type
_entity_poly.pdbx_seq_one_letter_code
_entity_poly.pdbx_strand_id
1 'polypeptide(L)'
;MYSSSMMPSGYVFKFNDAAISWCTKKQPVTALSSCEAEYIARTFATCQALWLDSVMKELKCEVIKPPTLKIDNKSAINLAKNPISHGRSKHIETRFHFIREQVTNGMIELHYCPIELQLADGFTKAVKLDRFEFLRKELGVLDVMQL
;
A
#
# COMPACT_ATOMS: atom_id res chain seq x y z
N MET A 1 -3.87 5.02 -13.93
CA MET A 1 -3.75 3.74 -13.20
C MET A 1 -3.21 4.03 -11.81
N TYR A 2 -3.87 3.53 -10.79
CA TYR A 2 -3.36 3.66 -9.44
C TYR A 2 -2.39 2.55 -9.13
N SER A 3 -1.24 2.88 -8.62
CA SER A 3 -0.37 1.93 -7.95
C SER A 3 0.00 2.49 -6.58
N SER A 4 0.04 1.65 -5.59
CA SER A 4 0.54 2.00 -4.27
C SER A 4 1.74 1.14 -3.93
N SER A 5 2.64 1.74 -3.20
CA SER A 5 3.70 1.06 -2.49
C SER A 5 3.43 1.18 -1.00
N MET A 6 3.61 0.11 -0.25
CA MET A 6 3.20 0.04 1.15
C MET A 6 4.23 -0.69 2.00
N MET A 7 4.51 -0.10 3.14
CA MET A 7 5.34 -0.64 4.21
C MET A 7 4.58 -0.55 5.56
N PRO A 8 4.99 -1.26 6.62
CA PRO A 8 4.25 -1.32 7.89
C PRO A 8 3.88 0.01 8.54
N SER A 9 4.51 1.10 8.14
CA SER A 9 4.25 2.43 8.72
C SER A 9 3.97 3.51 7.68
N GLY A 10 3.82 3.14 6.41
CA GLY A 10 3.60 4.12 5.36
C GLY A 10 3.11 3.55 4.04
N TYR A 11 2.52 4.43 3.24
CA TYR A 11 2.12 4.12 1.88
C TYR A 11 2.32 5.33 0.96
N VAL A 12 2.39 5.09 -0.32
CA VAL A 12 2.32 6.09 -1.38
C VAL A 12 1.44 5.60 -2.51
N PHE A 13 0.52 6.44 -2.94
CA PHE A 13 -0.32 6.22 -4.12
C PHE A 13 0.14 7.08 -5.27
N LYS A 14 0.24 6.47 -6.42
CA LYS A 14 0.53 7.16 -7.69
C LYS A 14 -0.66 7.04 -8.63
N PHE A 15 -0.93 8.11 -9.34
CA PHE A 15 -1.80 8.09 -10.51
C PHE A 15 -0.95 8.38 -11.74
N ASN A 16 -0.84 7.38 -12.62
CA ASN A 16 0.21 7.34 -13.64
C ASN A 16 1.60 7.48 -12.99
N ASP A 17 2.36 8.51 -13.30
CA ASP A 17 3.69 8.74 -12.77
C ASP A 17 3.75 9.73 -11.60
N ALA A 18 2.63 10.36 -11.27
CA ALA A 18 2.56 11.37 -10.21
C ALA A 18 2.13 10.76 -8.86
N ALA A 19 2.86 11.07 -7.80
CA ALA A 19 2.43 10.77 -6.43
C ALA A 19 1.26 11.71 -6.06
N ILE A 20 0.12 11.13 -5.67
CA ILE A 20 -1.10 11.87 -5.36
C ILE A 20 -1.53 11.76 -3.89
N SER A 21 -1.08 10.75 -3.19
CA SER A 21 -1.38 10.56 -1.76
C SER A 21 -0.28 9.75 -1.10
N TRP A 22 0.15 10.17 0.07
CA TRP A 22 1.14 9.45 0.87
C TRP A 22 0.87 9.63 2.35
N CYS A 23 1.33 8.67 3.13
CA CYS A 23 1.25 8.73 4.57
C CYS A 23 2.48 8.09 5.19
N THR A 24 3.02 8.74 6.20
CA THR A 24 3.95 8.15 7.14
C THR A 24 3.36 8.40 8.52
N LYS A 25 2.91 7.35 9.19
CA LYS A 25 2.27 7.49 10.48
C LYS A 25 2.73 6.37 11.40
N LYS A 26 3.18 6.76 12.60
CA LYS A 26 3.34 5.81 13.68
C LYS A 26 1.97 5.19 13.97
N GLN A 27 1.90 3.88 14.06
CA GLN A 27 0.63 3.20 14.31
C GLN A 27 0.05 3.65 15.65
N PRO A 28 -1.22 4.05 15.70
CA PRO A 28 -1.85 4.52 16.93
C PRO A 28 -2.11 3.39 17.94
N VAL A 29 -2.05 2.15 17.48
CA VAL A 29 -2.27 0.95 18.28
C VAL A 29 -0.96 0.19 18.40
N THR A 30 -0.59 -0.23 19.61
CA THR A 30 0.53 -1.13 19.82
C THR A 30 0.17 -2.49 19.25
N ALA A 31 0.83 -2.88 18.17
CA ALA A 31 0.66 -4.20 17.59
C ALA A 31 1.29 -5.25 18.50
N LEU A 32 0.59 -6.35 18.73
CA LEU A 32 1.09 -7.47 19.53
C LEU A 32 2.10 -8.33 18.77
N SER A 33 2.22 -8.14 17.46
CA SER A 33 3.16 -8.82 16.58
C SER A 33 3.46 -8.02 15.32
N SER A 34 4.59 -8.34 14.64
CA SER A 34 4.90 -7.77 13.32
C SER A 34 3.82 -8.08 12.29
N CYS A 35 3.23 -9.26 12.36
CA CYS A 35 2.12 -9.67 11.49
C CYS A 35 0.88 -8.78 11.68
N GLU A 36 0.53 -8.47 12.91
CA GLU A 36 -0.58 -7.55 13.20
C GLU A 36 -0.29 -6.13 12.69
N ALA A 37 0.92 -5.63 12.90
CA ALA A 37 1.36 -4.35 12.39
C ALA A 37 1.21 -4.25 10.86
N GLU A 38 1.58 -5.30 10.14
CA GLU A 38 1.41 -5.38 8.69
C GLU A 38 -0.07 -5.36 8.26
N TYR A 39 -0.94 -6.09 8.94
CA TYR A 39 -2.38 -6.09 8.63
C TYR A 39 -3.04 -4.75 8.92
N ILE A 40 -2.63 -4.08 10.01
CA ILE A 40 -3.09 -2.73 10.32
C ILE A 40 -2.72 -1.77 9.19
N ALA A 41 -1.47 -1.76 8.77
CA ALA A 41 -0.98 -0.89 7.69
C ALA A 41 -1.72 -1.16 6.37
N ARG A 42 -1.90 -2.42 6.01
CA ARG A 42 -2.62 -2.83 4.80
C ARG A 42 -4.09 -2.43 4.82
N THR A 43 -4.75 -2.53 5.98
CA THR A 43 -6.13 -2.08 6.14
C THR A 43 -6.25 -0.58 5.89
N PHE A 44 -5.36 0.23 6.45
CA PHE A 44 -5.35 1.67 6.20
C PHE A 44 -5.10 2.00 4.73
N ALA A 45 -4.14 1.35 4.10
CA ALA A 45 -3.87 1.55 2.68
C ALA A 45 -5.05 1.11 1.81
N THR A 46 -5.72 0.00 2.14
CA THR A 46 -6.93 -0.44 1.44
C THR A 46 -8.05 0.58 1.56
N CYS A 47 -8.33 1.09 2.76
CA CYS A 47 -9.33 2.15 2.95
C CYS A 47 -9.00 3.40 2.12
N GLN A 48 -7.75 3.81 2.10
CA GLN A 48 -7.31 4.96 1.30
C GLN A 48 -7.46 4.70 -0.21
N ALA A 49 -7.13 3.48 -0.67
CA ALA A 49 -7.31 3.09 -2.07
C ALA A 49 -8.78 3.18 -2.50
N LEU A 50 -9.69 2.66 -1.69
CA LEU A 50 -11.13 2.71 -1.95
C LEU A 50 -11.66 4.14 -1.97
N TRP A 51 -11.18 4.99 -1.05
CA TRP A 51 -11.54 6.39 -1.03
C TRP A 51 -11.04 7.13 -2.27
N LEU A 52 -9.78 6.94 -2.66
CA LEU A 52 -9.21 7.53 -3.88
C LEU A 52 -9.99 7.07 -5.13
N ASP A 53 -10.33 5.80 -5.22
CA ASP A 53 -11.14 5.27 -6.32
C ASP A 53 -12.50 5.97 -6.41
N SER A 54 -13.16 6.19 -5.27
CA SER A 54 -14.42 6.94 -5.21
C SER A 54 -14.25 8.39 -5.65
N VAL A 55 -13.21 9.08 -5.18
CA VAL A 55 -12.91 10.47 -5.58
C VAL A 55 -12.67 10.58 -7.09
N MET A 56 -11.92 9.64 -7.66
CA MET A 56 -11.63 9.69 -9.10
C MET A 56 -12.87 9.41 -9.95
N LYS A 57 -13.75 8.53 -9.49
CA LYS A 57 -15.05 8.31 -10.14
C LYS A 57 -15.91 9.59 -10.13
N GLU A 58 -15.97 10.29 -8.99
CA GLU A 58 -16.67 11.59 -8.89
C GLU A 58 -16.05 12.65 -9.80
N LEU A 59 -14.74 12.67 -9.94
CA LEU A 59 -14.03 13.56 -10.86
C LEU A 59 -14.17 13.14 -12.34
N LYS A 60 -14.90 12.05 -12.62
CA LYS A 60 -15.08 11.47 -13.96
C LYS A 60 -13.76 11.13 -14.64
N CYS A 61 -12.74 10.78 -13.86
CA CYS A 61 -11.51 10.23 -14.40
C CYS A 61 -11.78 8.81 -14.92
N GLU A 62 -11.33 8.50 -16.12
CA GLU A 62 -11.44 7.16 -16.66
C GLU A 62 -10.50 6.21 -15.89
N VAL A 63 -11.06 5.48 -14.94
CA VAL A 63 -10.37 4.45 -14.18
C VAL A 63 -10.85 3.09 -14.67
N ILE A 64 -10.06 2.47 -15.54
CA ILE A 64 -10.43 1.20 -16.18
C ILE A 64 -10.14 0.00 -15.26
N LYS A 65 -9.22 0.13 -14.31
CA LYS A 65 -8.78 -0.97 -13.43
C LYS A 65 -8.86 -0.55 -11.96
N PRO A 66 -9.14 -1.52 -11.08
CA PRO A 66 -9.11 -1.25 -9.64
C PRO A 66 -7.72 -0.81 -9.16
N PRO A 67 -7.65 -0.10 -8.03
CA PRO A 67 -6.38 0.25 -7.40
C PRO A 67 -5.52 -0.97 -7.14
N THR A 68 -4.24 -0.89 -7.47
CA THR A 68 -3.28 -1.96 -7.23
C THR A 68 -2.43 -1.64 -6.00
N LEU A 69 -2.45 -2.52 -5.00
CA LEU A 69 -1.59 -2.45 -3.82
C LEU A 69 -0.35 -3.34 -4.02
N LYS A 70 0.82 -2.73 -4.02
CA LYS A 70 2.11 -3.41 -4.13
C LYS A 70 2.64 -3.79 -2.75
N ILE A 71 2.82 -5.07 -2.52
CA ILE A 71 3.20 -5.65 -1.23
C ILE A 71 4.47 -6.49 -1.41
N ASP A 72 5.40 -6.41 -0.48
CA ASP A 72 6.67 -7.15 -0.47
C ASP A 72 6.55 -8.57 0.13
N ASN A 73 5.39 -8.94 0.64
CA ASN A 73 5.15 -10.21 1.31
C ASN A 73 4.22 -11.13 0.49
N LYS A 74 4.82 -12.12 -0.19
CA LYS A 74 4.08 -13.12 -0.99
C LYS A 74 3.10 -13.94 -0.16
N SER A 75 3.45 -14.29 1.07
CA SER A 75 2.58 -15.07 1.95
C SER A 75 1.30 -14.32 2.30
N ALA A 76 1.40 -13.01 2.49
CA ALA A 76 0.24 -12.17 2.74
C ALA A 76 -0.69 -12.05 1.52
N ILE A 77 -0.12 -11.99 0.32
CA ILE A 77 -0.89 -12.00 -0.93
C ILE A 77 -1.63 -13.34 -1.07
N ASN A 78 -0.95 -14.45 -0.83
CA ASN A 78 -1.55 -15.77 -0.91
C ASN A 78 -2.68 -15.96 0.12
N LEU A 79 -2.51 -15.48 1.34
CA LEU A 79 -3.54 -15.51 2.36
C LEU A 79 -4.76 -14.67 2.00
N ALA A 80 -4.59 -13.52 1.36
CA ALA A 80 -5.70 -12.69 0.91
C ALA A 80 -6.46 -13.32 -0.26
N LYS A 81 -5.79 -14.12 -1.09
CA LYS A 81 -6.40 -14.81 -2.24
C LYS A 81 -7.00 -16.17 -1.88
N ASN A 82 -6.45 -16.88 -0.91
CA ASN A 82 -6.83 -18.23 -0.55
C ASN A 82 -7.23 -18.33 0.93
N PRO A 83 -8.44 -18.83 1.23
CA PRO A 83 -8.88 -18.97 2.61
C PRO A 83 -8.21 -20.18 3.27
N ILE A 84 -7.25 -19.92 4.14
CA ILE A 84 -6.75 -20.93 5.07
C ILE A 84 -7.10 -20.44 6.48
N SER A 85 -7.89 -21.23 7.20
CA SER A 85 -8.22 -21.00 8.60
C SER A 85 -6.97 -21.25 9.46
N HIS A 86 -6.39 -20.16 9.97
CA HIS A 86 -5.37 -20.25 11.03
C HIS A 86 -5.92 -19.57 12.27
N GLY A 87 -5.81 -20.20 13.43
CA GLY A 87 -6.19 -19.67 14.73
C GLY A 87 -5.42 -18.40 15.11
N ARG A 88 -5.85 -17.30 14.54
CA ARG A 88 -5.31 -15.95 14.79
C ARG A 88 -6.23 -15.18 15.73
N SER A 89 -5.69 -14.14 16.40
CA SER A 89 -6.51 -13.29 17.25
C SER A 89 -7.65 -12.64 16.44
N LYS A 90 -8.81 -12.42 17.07
CA LYS A 90 -10.00 -11.82 16.43
C LYS A 90 -9.71 -10.52 15.67
N HIS A 91 -8.78 -9.70 16.16
CA HIS A 91 -8.44 -8.41 15.54
C HIS A 91 -7.73 -8.58 14.20
N ILE A 92 -6.82 -9.54 14.09
CA ILE A 92 -6.13 -9.87 12.84
C ILE A 92 -7.12 -10.49 11.87
N GLU A 93 -7.98 -11.37 12.35
CA GLU A 93 -8.99 -12.06 11.55
C GLU A 93 -9.96 -11.08 10.87
N THR A 94 -10.49 -10.09 11.61
CA THR A 94 -11.39 -9.08 11.05
C THR A 94 -10.72 -8.26 9.93
N ARG A 95 -9.46 -7.81 10.13
CA ARG A 95 -8.71 -7.06 9.12
C ARG A 95 -8.37 -7.92 7.90
N PHE A 96 -8.04 -9.15 8.13
CA PHE A 96 -7.79 -10.13 7.08
C PHE A 96 -9.03 -10.36 6.23
N HIS A 97 -10.20 -10.57 6.84
CA HIS A 97 -11.46 -10.73 6.13
C HIS A 97 -11.83 -9.50 5.32
N PHE A 98 -11.63 -8.32 5.87
CA PHE A 98 -11.87 -7.06 5.15
C PHE A 98 -11.04 -6.96 3.87
N ILE A 99 -9.72 -7.14 3.96
CA ILE A 99 -8.83 -7.06 2.79
C ILE A 99 -9.20 -8.12 1.75
N ARG A 100 -9.45 -9.33 2.20
CA ARG A 100 -9.84 -10.44 1.34
C ARG A 100 -11.17 -10.19 0.63
N GLU A 101 -12.15 -9.63 1.31
CA GLU A 101 -13.43 -9.25 0.72
C GLU A 101 -13.21 -8.22 -0.41
N GLN A 102 -12.39 -7.20 -0.19
CA GLN A 102 -12.10 -6.21 -1.21
C GLN A 102 -11.38 -6.81 -2.43
N VAL A 103 -10.47 -7.76 -2.23
CA VAL A 103 -9.81 -8.49 -3.32
C VAL A 103 -10.81 -9.37 -4.08
N THR A 104 -11.64 -10.13 -3.36
CA THR A 104 -12.63 -11.05 -3.94
C THR A 104 -13.68 -10.28 -4.75
N ASN A 105 -14.09 -9.12 -4.28
CA ASN A 105 -15.05 -8.26 -4.96
C ASN A 105 -14.44 -7.44 -6.11
N GLY A 106 -13.15 -7.60 -6.37
CA GLY A 106 -12.46 -6.87 -7.43
C GLY A 106 -12.31 -5.37 -7.17
N MET A 107 -12.45 -4.93 -5.92
CA MET A 107 -12.31 -3.52 -5.53
C MET A 107 -10.86 -3.08 -5.44
N ILE A 108 -9.94 -4.01 -5.18
CA ILE A 108 -8.50 -3.81 -5.19
C ILE A 108 -7.80 -5.03 -5.78
N GLU A 109 -6.60 -4.82 -6.30
CA GLU A 109 -5.67 -5.89 -6.69
C GLU A 109 -4.43 -5.89 -5.81
N LEU A 110 -3.92 -7.08 -5.46
CA LEU A 110 -2.67 -7.23 -4.73
C LEU A 110 -1.59 -7.77 -5.65
N HIS A 111 -0.48 -7.05 -5.74
CA HIS A 111 0.68 -7.44 -6.53
C HIS A 111 1.93 -7.52 -5.65
N TYR A 112 2.76 -8.52 -5.92
CA TYR A 112 4.06 -8.61 -5.28
C TYR A 112 5.00 -7.53 -5.82
N CYS A 113 5.72 -6.90 -4.91
CA CYS A 113 6.75 -5.92 -5.23
C CYS A 113 8.00 -6.25 -4.42
N PRO A 114 9.15 -6.50 -5.05
CA PRO A 114 10.40 -6.67 -4.34
C PRO A 114 10.72 -5.46 -3.46
N ILE A 115 11.36 -5.69 -2.32
CA ILE A 115 11.67 -4.63 -1.35
C ILE A 115 12.53 -3.51 -1.97
N GLU A 116 13.36 -3.86 -2.94
CA GLU A 116 14.19 -2.91 -3.68
C GLU A 116 13.38 -1.90 -4.51
N LEU A 117 12.15 -2.25 -4.87
CA LEU A 117 11.24 -1.42 -5.66
C LEU A 117 10.14 -0.77 -4.83
N GLN A 118 10.13 -0.97 -3.50
CA GLN A 118 9.16 -0.40 -2.59
C GLN A 118 9.37 1.10 -2.39
N LEU A 119 8.52 1.92 -3.00
CA LEU A 119 8.61 3.38 -2.91
C LEU A 119 8.31 3.92 -1.50
N ALA A 120 7.44 3.25 -0.75
CA ALA A 120 7.11 3.62 0.62
C ALA A 120 8.28 3.45 1.60
N ASP A 121 9.34 2.74 1.21
CA ASP A 121 10.52 2.52 2.02
C ASP A 121 11.19 3.83 2.46
N GLY A 122 11.26 4.81 1.57
CA GLY A 122 11.80 6.14 1.84
C GLY A 122 11.02 6.96 2.87
N PHE A 123 9.78 6.57 3.17
CA PHE A 123 8.94 7.25 4.16
C PHE A 123 8.98 6.58 5.54
N THR A 124 9.51 5.38 5.64
CA THR A 124 9.40 4.57 6.85
C THR A 124 10.71 4.38 7.60
N LYS A 125 11.84 4.58 6.94
CA LYS A 125 13.17 4.43 7.52
C LYS A 125 14.20 5.31 6.80
N ALA A 126 15.32 5.57 7.50
CA ALA A 126 16.47 6.20 6.87
C ALA A 126 17.07 5.26 5.81
N VAL A 127 17.30 5.79 4.63
CA VAL A 127 17.89 5.07 3.51
C VAL A 127 19.23 5.69 3.10
N LYS A 128 20.10 4.91 2.46
CA LYS A 128 21.35 5.42 1.91
C LYS A 128 21.09 6.42 0.78
N LEU A 129 22.05 7.29 0.49
CA LEU A 129 21.91 8.39 -0.48
C LEU A 129 21.49 7.89 -1.87
N ASP A 130 22.17 6.90 -2.42
CA ASP A 130 21.86 6.30 -3.72
C ASP A 130 20.44 5.73 -3.77
N ARG A 131 20.00 5.09 -2.67
CA ARG A 131 18.62 4.61 -2.53
C ARG A 131 17.64 5.77 -2.45
N PHE A 132 17.94 6.83 -1.72
CA PHE A 132 17.12 8.03 -1.63
C PHE A 132 16.95 8.70 -3.00
N GLU A 133 18.02 8.86 -3.77
CA GLU A 133 17.99 9.43 -5.11
C GLU A 133 17.13 8.60 -6.06
N PHE A 134 17.25 7.28 -6.02
CA PHE A 134 16.39 6.37 -6.78
C PHE A 134 14.91 6.56 -6.42
N LEU A 135 14.56 6.51 -5.12
CA LEU A 135 13.18 6.66 -4.66
C LEU A 135 12.62 8.04 -5.01
N ARG A 136 13.41 9.10 -4.87
CA ARG A 136 13.02 10.46 -5.25
C ARG A 136 12.66 10.54 -6.74
N LYS A 137 13.49 9.97 -7.59
CA LYS A 137 13.27 9.91 -9.04
C LYS A 137 11.99 9.14 -9.38
N GLU A 138 11.81 7.96 -8.80
CA GLU A 138 10.63 7.11 -9.05
C GLU A 138 9.33 7.74 -8.53
N LEU A 139 9.41 8.60 -7.51
CA LEU A 139 8.29 9.40 -7.01
C LEU A 139 7.99 10.63 -7.86
N GLY A 140 8.83 10.97 -8.83
CA GLY A 140 8.70 12.17 -9.66
C GLY A 140 9.03 13.46 -8.93
N VAL A 141 9.79 13.38 -7.82
CA VAL A 141 10.25 14.56 -7.06
C VAL A 141 11.55 15.08 -7.68
N LEU A 142 11.45 16.20 -8.37
CA LEU A 142 12.57 16.82 -9.06
C LEU A 142 13.27 17.86 -8.17
N ASP A 143 14.55 18.04 -8.42
CA ASP A 143 15.32 19.15 -7.87
C ASP A 143 15.04 20.39 -8.71
N VAL A 144 14.50 21.43 -8.08
CA VAL A 144 14.17 22.71 -8.77
C VAL A 144 15.41 23.37 -9.39
N MET A 145 16.60 23.09 -8.85
CA MET A 145 17.86 23.62 -9.38
C MET A 145 18.32 22.88 -10.65
N GLN A 146 17.64 21.81 -11.06
CA GLN A 146 17.93 21.03 -12.27
C GLN A 146 16.87 21.23 -13.38
N LEU A 147 15.91 22.11 -13.15
CA LEU A 147 14.92 22.55 -14.12
C LEU A 147 15.41 23.81 -14.87
#